data_bf64c870a8cc2711c46c8d79e30129e3
#
_entry.id   bf64c870a8cc2711c46c8d79e30129e3
#
_cell.length_a   1.000
_cell.length_b   1.000
_cell.length_c   1.000
_cell.angle_alpha   90.00
_cell.angle_beta   90.00
_cell.angle_gamma   90.00
#
_symmetry.space_group_name_H-M   'P 1'
#
loop_
_entity.id
_entity.type
_entity.pdbx_description
1 polymer ?
#
loop_
_entity_poly.entity_id
_entity_poly.type
_entity_poly.pdbx_seq_one_letter_code
_entity_poly.pdbx_strand_id
1 'polypeptide(L)'
;MKSNTGYINLNNYIDKKKCTGLNIDGDPNVSGLFGGGVPVKSYEEDPELIINVFFNEKVNISHFLFETGMNKKEAPELVKIFSNNGNIDFSDAEDLKGTEEINLDGNFGKQIPVKIAKFTNVDNVSFFFKNENADFIQVNSIQFYGSSKGHAIDFAEMKKNPVS
;
A
#
# COMPACT_ATOMS: atom_id res chain seq x y z
N MET A 1 -10.00 -7.93 16.76
CA MET A 1 -9.21 -8.97 17.43
C MET A 1 -7.73 -8.68 17.34
N LYS A 2 -7.02 -8.89 18.41
CA LYS A 2 -5.60 -8.62 18.45
C LYS A 2 -4.82 -9.67 17.65
N SER A 3 -3.87 -9.24 16.84
CA SER A 3 -3.02 -10.15 16.09
C SER A 3 -2.06 -10.90 17.04
N ASN A 4 -1.88 -12.18 16.80
CA ASN A 4 -0.93 -13.00 17.54
C ASN A 4 0.48 -12.94 16.96
N THR A 5 0.67 -12.24 15.84
CA THR A 5 1.96 -12.16 15.14
C THR A 5 2.89 -11.10 15.71
N GLY A 6 2.38 -10.18 16.54
CA GLY A 6 3.14 -9.02 16.98
C GLY A 6 3.21 -7.88 15.97
N TYR A 7 2.60 -8.03 14.81
CA TYR A 7 2.54 -6.97 13.80
C TYR A 7 1.50 -5.93 14.15
N ILE A 8 1.78 -4.69 13.77
CA ILE A 8 0.89 -3.55 14.02
C ILE A 8 0.53 -2.87 12.70
N ASN A 9 -0.51 -2.05 12.74
CA ASN A 9 -0.85 -1.18 11.63
C ASN A 9 0.17 -0.04 11.59
N LEU A 10 0.83 0.14 10.45
CA LEU A 10 1.93 1.09 10.27
C LEU A 10 1.47 2.46 9.78
N ASN A 11 0.19 2.68 9.56
CA ASN A 11 -0.28 3.92 8.94
C ASN A 11 0.06 5.17 9.76
N ASN A 12 0.23 5.03 11.08
CA ASN A 12 0.64 6.15 11.92
C ASN A 12 2.07 6.62 11.66
N TYR A 13 2.87 5.81 10.99
CA TYR A 13 4.25 6.17 10.64
C TYR A 13 4.38 6.80 9.26
N ILE A 14 3.27 7.00 8.56
CA ILE A 14 3.27 7.63 7.25
C ILE A 14 3.45 9.14 7.40
N ASP A 15 4.40 9.68 6.65
CA ASP A 15 4.56 11.13 6.51
C ASP A 15 3.62 11.60 5.40
N LYS A 16 2.39 11.92 5.79
CA LYS A 16 1.31 12.21 4.85
C LYS A 16 1.61 13.40 3.93
N LYS A 17 2.41 14.35 4.41
CA LYS A 17 2.77 15.54 3.63
C LYS A 17 3.70 15.23 2.47
N LYS A 18 4.50 14.16 2.59
CA LYS A 18 5.42 13.75 1.54
C LYS A 18 4.77 12.83 0.51
N CYS A 19 3.64 12.24 0.84
CA CYS A 19 2.98 11.31 -0.07
C CYS A 19 2.42 12.04 -1.28
N THR A 20 2.55 11.42 -2.44
CA THR A 20 2.11 12.01 -3.71
C THR A 20 1.36 10.98 -4.53
N GLY A 21 0.66 11.46 -5.54
CA GLY A 21 -0.01 10.58 -6.49
C GLY A 21 0.04 11.16 -7.89
N LEU A 22 -0.08 10.31 -8.88
CA LEU A 22 -0.10 10.70 -10.29
C LEU A 22 -1.37 10.19 -10.95
N ASN A 23 -1.90 10.98 -11.86
CA ASN A 23 -3.10 10.69 -12.64
C ASN A 23 -4.38 10.68 -11.78
N ILE A 24 -4.43 11.54 -10.79
CA ILE A 24 -5.59 11.67 -9.89
C ILE A 24 -6.57 12.69 -10.45
N ASP A 25 -7.81 12.27 -10.66
CA ASP A 25 -8.90 13.14 -11.04
C ASP A 25 -9.46 13.83 -9.77
N GLY A 26 -9.29 15.14 -9.70
CA GLY A 26 -9.72 15.93 -8.56
C GLY A 26 -8.57 16.33 -7.67
N ASP A 27 -8.81 16.34 -6.36
CA ASP A 27 -7.81 16.76 -5.36
C ASP A 27 -6.63 15.78 -5.36
N PRO A 28 -5.40 16.26 -5.62
CA PRO A 28 -4.23 15.40 -5.65
C PRO A 28 -3.75 14.92 -4.28
N ASN A 29 -4.38 15.36 -3.20
CA ASN A 29 -4.02 14.95 -1.85
C ASN A 29 -4.40 13.48 -1.63
N VAL A 30 -3.40 12.64 -1.36
CA VAL A 30 -3.61 11.20 -1.17
C VAL A 30 -3.73 10.80 0.29
N SER A 31 -3.59 11.73 1.22
CA SER A 31 -3.55 11.40 2.66
C SER A 31 -4.81 10.71 3.17
N GLY A 32 -5.94 10.93 2.53
CA GLY A 32 -7.21 10.29 2.88
C GLY A 32 -7.23 8.78 2.68
N LEU A 33 -6.27 8.23 1.92
CA LEU A 33 -6.13 6.79 1.74
C LEU A 33 -5.62 6.09 3.00
N PHE A 34 -5.00 6.82 3.91
CA PHE A 34 -4.31 6.26 5.07
C PHE A 34 -5.09 6.46 6.36
N GLY A 35 -6.38 6.17 6.33
CA GLY A 35 -7.27 6.25 7.48
C GLY A 35 -8.32 7.35 7.44
N GLY A 36 -8.23 8.26 6.47
CA GLY A 36 -9.19 9.37 6.34
C GLY A 36 -10.48 9.03 5.63
N GLY A 37 -10.53 7.89 4.94
CA GLY A 37 -11.72 7.47 4.21
C GLY A 37 -12.04 8.29 2.98
N VAL A 38 -11.04 8.98 2.40
CA VAL A 38 -11.21 9.78 1.19
C VAL A 38 -10.58 9.03 0.02
N PRO A 39 -11.38 8.51 -0.90
CA PRO A 39 -10.85 7.75 -2.03
C PRO A 39 -10.18 8.65 -3.06
N VAL A 40 -9.29 8.06 -3.86
CA VAL A 40 -8.76 8.69 -5.06
C VAL A 40 -9.15 7.87 -6.28
N LYS A 41 -9.31 8.53 -7.41
CA LYS A 41 -9.61 7.86 -8.67
C LYS A 41 -8.79 8.44 -9.80
N SER A 42 -8.57 7.61 -10.81
CA SER A 42 -7.87 8.04 -12.03
C SER A 42 -8.79 8.84 -12.92
N TYR A 43 -8.19 9.52 -13.90
CA TYR A 43 -8.98 10.14 -14.96
C TYR A 43 -9.67 9.06 -15.80
N GLU A 44 -10.82 9.45 -16.39
CA GLU A 44 -11.54 8.58 -17.32
C GLU A 44 -10.66 8.27 -18.52
N GLU A 45 -10.82 7.08 -19.05
CA GLU A 45 -10.06 6.55 -20.20
C GLU A 45 -8.57 6.38 -19.90
N ASP A 46 -8.16 6.50 -18.62
CA ASP A 46 -6.78 6.32 -18.20
C ASP A 46 -6.77 5.56 -16.87
N PRO A 47 -7.06 4.26 -16.89
CA PRO A 47 -7.32 3.47 -15.68
C PRO A 47 -6.04 3.02 -14.99
N GLU A 48 -5.24 3.98 -14.56
CA GLU A 48 -4.01 3.70 -13.79
C GLU A 48 -3.72 4.83 -12.82
N LEU A 49 -3.10 4.50 -11.72
CA LEU A 49 -2.71 5.42 -10.65
C LEU A 49 -1.35 5.06 -10.11
N ILE A 50 -0.56 6.06 -9.76
CA ILE A 50 0.63 5.86 -8.94
C ILE A 50 0.42 6.59 -7.63
N ILE A 51 0.68 5.88 -6.53
CA ILE A 51 0.65 6.44 -5.18
C ILE A 51 2.04 6.21 -4.57
N ASN A 52 2.71 7.30 -4.20
CA ASN A 52 4.03 7.24 -3.56
C ASN A 52 3.86 7.54 -2.07
N VAL A 53 4.24 6.60 -1.22
CA VAL A 53 4.07 6.69 0.23
C VAL A 53 5.42 6.77 0.91
N PHE A 54 5.58 7.74 1.81
CA PHE A 54 6.80 7.94 2.58
C PHE A 54 6.51 7.77 4.06
N PHE A 55 7.44 7.17 4.78
CA PHE A 55 7.32 6.94 6.22
C PHE A 55 8.22 7.90 7.00
N ASN A 56 7.82 8.24 8.22
CA ASN A 56 8.60 9.06 9.15
C ASN A 56 9.84 8.36 9.66
N GLU A 57 9.80 7.04 9.70
CA GLU A 57 10.92 6.20 10.11
C GLU A 57 10.89 4.91 9.31
N LYS A 58 11.98 4.16 9.33
CA LYS A 58 12.06 2.90 8.61
C LYS A 58 11.10 1.88 9.22
N VAL A 59 10.39 1.17 8.36
CA VAL A 59 9.45 0.13 8.77
C VAL A 59 9.77 -1.18 8.04
N ASN A 60 9.26 -2.28 8.62
CA ASN A 60 9.29 -3.59 7.98
C ASN A 60 7.84 -3.98 7.70
N ILE A 61 7.52 -4.27 6.46
CA ILE A 61 6.15 -4.53 6.04
C ILE A 61 5.94 -6.04 5.85
N SER A 62 4.91 -6.56 6.50
CA SER A 62 4.53 -7.99 6.42
C SER A 62 3.29 -8.21 5.58
N HIS A 63 2.36 -7.24 5.58
CA HIS A 63 1.07 -7.36 4.87
C HIS A 63 0.63 -6.00 4.36
N PHE A 64 -0.09 -6.03 3.25
CA PHE A 64 -0.85 -4.89 2.75
C PHE A 64 -2.34 -5.20 2.81
N LEU A 65 -3.16 -4.16 2.92
CA LEU A 65 -4.60 -4.28 2.79
C LEU A 65 -5.09 -3.13 1.92
N PHE A 66 -5.76 -3.48 0.83
CA PHE A 66 -6.29 -2.50 -0.12
C PHE A 66 -7.81 -2.54 -0.12
N GLU A 67 -8.43 -1.38 -0.24
CA GLU A 67 -9.86 -1.29 -0.43
C GLU A 67 -10.17 -0.43 -1.65
N THR A 68 -11.25 -0.78 -2.35
CA THR A 68 -11.75 -0.07 -3.51
C THR A 68 -13.21 0.30 -3.27
N GLY A 69 -13.82 1.03 -4.19
CA GLY A 69 -15.22 1.39 -4.11
C GLY A 69 -16.14 0.20 -4.33
N MET A 70 -17.44 0.44 -4.20
CA MET A 70 -18.44 -0.62 -4.33
C MET A 70 -18.63 -1.11 -5.76
N ASN A 71 -18.28 -0.28 -6.74
CA ASN A 71 -18.42 -0.65 -8.15
C ASN A 71 -17.18 -1.45 -8.59
N LYS A 72 -17.36 -2.75 -8.78
CA LYS A 72 -16.26 -3.65 -9.16
C LYS A 72 -15.63 -3.31 -10.50
N LYS A 73 -16.37 -2.64 -11.39
CA LYS A 73 -15.83 -2.22 -12.69
C LYS A 73 -14.73 -1.16 -12.55
N GLU A 74 -14.69 -0.47 -11.42
CA GLU A 74 -13.74 0.57 -11.13
C GLU A 74 -12.61 0.10 -10.21
N ALA A 75 -12.58 -1.18 -9.87
CA ALA A 75 -11.54 -1.73 -9.02
C ALA A 75 -10.24 -1.92 -9.79
N PRO A 76 -9.09 -1.58 -9.21
CA PRO A 76 -7.82 -1.97 -9.79
C PRO A 76 -7.74 -3.49 -9.88
N GLU A 77 -7.14 -4.00 -10.95
CA GLU A 77 -6.97 -5.43 -11.16
C GLU A 77 -5.61 -5.90 -10.69
N LEU A 78 -4.62 -5.00 -10.80
CA LEU A 78 -3.24 -5.31 -10.50
C LEU A 78 -2.60 -4.16 -9.75
N VAL A 79 -1.73 -4.47 -8.80
CA VAL A 79 -0.81 -3.50 -8.22
C VAL A 79 0.62 -4.01 -8.30
N LYS A 80 1.49 -3.16 -8.81
CA LYS A 80 2.93 -3.38 -8.83
C LYS A 80 3.54 -2.49 -7.75
N ILE A 81 4.29 -3.08 -6.85
CA ILE A 81 4.78 -2.43 -5.64
C ILE A 81 6.29 -2.28 -5.70
N PHE A 82 6.78 -1.08 -5.38
CA PHE A 82 8.20 -0.75 -5.38
C PHE A 82 8.61 -0.31 -3.98
N SER A 83 9.65 -0.93 -3.45
CA SER A 83 10.18 -0.63 -2.13
C SER A 83 11.45 0.21 -2.27
N ASN A 84 11.51 1.36 -1.61
CA ASN A 84 12.68 2.24 -1.55
C ASN A 84 13.16 2.79 -2.90
N ASN A 85 12.25 2.99 -3.84
CA ASN A 85 12.57 3.58 -5.15
C ASN A 85 12.37 5.10 -5.21
N GLY A 86 11.92 5.72 -4.11
CA GLY A 86 11.55 7.14 -4.08
C GLY A 86 10.28 7.40 -4.87
N ASN A 87 10.13 8.59 -5.40
CA ASN A 87 9.01 8.90 -6.29
C ASN A 87 9.25 8.23 -7.64
N ILE A 88 8.26 7.47 -8.10
CA ILE A 88 8.30 6.87 -9.43
C ILE A 88 7.24 7.51 -10.31
N ASP A 89 7.45 7.47 -11.61
CA ASP A 89 6.47 7.89 -12.61
C ASP A 89 6.02 6.68 -13.43
N PHE A 90 5.15 6.90 -14.41
CA PHE A 90 4.60 5.80 -15.20
C PHE A 90 5.66 5.11 -16.07
N SER A 91 6.66 5.84 -16.52
CA SER A 91 7.78 5.24 -17.25
C SER A 91 8.56 4.27 -16.35
N ASP A 92 8.86 4.69 -15.13
CA ASP A 92 9.52 3.81 -14.14
C ASP A 92 8.66 2.59 -13.85
N ALA A 93 7.37 2.78 -13.67
CA ALA A 93 6.45 1.70 -13.34
C ALA A 93 6.37 0.64 -14.43
N GLU A 94 6.47 1.06 -15.70
CA GLU A 94 6.45 0.14 -16.83
C GLU A 94 7.80 -0.58 -16.99
N ASP A 95 8.91 0.15 -16.84
CA ASP A 95 10.24 -0.34 -17.19
C ASP A 95 10.93 -1.11 -16.07
N LEU A 96 10.67 -0.76 -14.82
CA LEU A 96 11.34 -1.37 -13.68
C LEU A 96 10.61 -2.62 -13.23
N LYS A 97 11.38 -3.60 -12.77
CA LYS A 97 10.82 -4.75 -12.10
C LYS A 97 10.35 -4.33 -10.71
N GLY A 98 9.09 -4.61 -10.38
CA GLY A 98 8.58 -4.33 -9.05
C GLY A 98 9.18 -5.25 -8.00
N THR A 99 9.13 -4.79 -6.75
CA THR A 99 9.49 -5.62 -5.60
C THR A 99 8.48 -6.76 -5.46
N GLU A 100 7.21 -6.47 -5.74
CA GLU A 100 6.13 -7.44 -5.68
C GLU A 100 5.04 -7.03 -6.68
N GLU A 101 4.32 -8.00 -7.22
CA GLU A 101 3.11 -7.78 -8.01
C GLU A 101 1.98 -8.57 -7.39
N ILE A 102 0.82 -7.94 -7.21
CA ILE A 102 -0.33 -8.58 -6.60
C ILE A 102 -1.53 -8.45 -7.52
N ASN A 103 -2.18 -9.57 -7.80
CA ASN A 103 -3.48 -9.60 -8.44
C ASN A 103 -4.52 -9.25 -7.39
N LEU A 104 -5.24 -8.17 -7.60
CA LEU A 104 -6.20 -7.64 -6.63
C LEU A 104 -7.61 -8.21 -6.77
N ASP A 105 -7.89 -8.92 -7.86
CA ASP A 105 -9.21 -9.51 -8.07
C ASP A 105 -9.52 -10.52 -6.95
N GLY A 106 -10.60 -10.26 -6.22
CA GLY A 106 -10.99 -11.09 -5.09
C GLY A 106 -10.18 -10.89 -3.82
N ASN A 107 -9.23 -9.92 -3.80
CA ASN A 107 -8.32 -9.73 -2.68
C ASN A 107 -8.48 -8.42 -1.92
N PHE A 108 -9.48 -7.61 -2.27
CA PHE A 108 -9.77 -6.40 -1.52
C PHE A 108 -10.34 -6.72 -0.13
N GLY A 109 -9.99 -5.88 0.86
CA GLY A 109 -10.46 -6.06 2.22
C GLY A 109 -9.78 -7.19 2.98
N LYS A 110 -8.73 -7.76 2.44
CA LYS A 110 -7.97 -8.84 3.05
C LYS A 110 -6.55 -8.41 3.32
N GLN A 111 -5.98 -8.88 4.41
CA GLN A 111 -4.54 -8.70 4.64
C GLN A 111 -3.78 -9.63 3.71
N ILE A 112 -2.99 -9.06 2.82
CA ILE A 112 -2.23 -9.78 1.81
C ILE A 112 -0.79 -9.90 2.30
N PRO A 113 -0.30 -11.12 2.58
CA PRO A 113 1.07 -11.29 3.05
C PRO A 113 2.07 -11.07 1.93
N VAL A 114 3.20 -10.49 2.27
CA VAL A 114 4.34 -10.34 1.37
C VAL A 114 5.59 -10.89 2.04
N LYS A 115 6.65 -11.09 1.25
CA LYS A 115 7.91 -11.54 1.81
C LYS A 115 8.56 -10.40 2.57
N ILE A 116 8.59 -10.49 3.89
CA ILE A 116 9.13 -9.42 4.73
C ILE A 116 10.59 -9.09 4.39
N ALA A 117 11.35 -10.08 3.92
CA ALA A 117 12.73 -9.86 3.50
C ALA A 117 12.86 -8.84 2.37
N LYS A 118 11.83 -8.70 1.54
CA LYS A 118 11.79 -7.71 0.45
C LYS A 118 11.33 -6.34 0.91
N PHE A 119 10.75 -6.26 2.10
CA PHE A 119 10.16 -5.04 2.65
C PHE A 119 10.73 -4.71 4.02
N THR A 120 12.05 -4.86 4.16
CA THR A 120 12.79 -4.55 5.39
C THR A 120 13.44 -3.19 5.27
N ASN A 121 13.43 -2.42 6.34
CA ASN A 121 14.02 -1.07 6.40
C ASN A 121 13.47 -0.16 5.29
N VAL A 122 12.16 -0.12 5.19
CA VAL A 122 11.47 0.62 4.14
C VAL A 122 11.29 2.08 4.56
N ASP A 123 11.79 3.01 3.73
CA ASP A 123 11.55 4.44 3.87
C ASP A 123 10.34 4.89 3.06
N ASN A 124 10.12 4.22 1.93
CA ASN A 124 9.05 4.58 1.01
C ASN A 124 8.59 3.38 0.21
N VAL A 125 7.33 3.41 -0.19
CA VAL A 125 6.72 2.38 -1.03
C VAL A 125 5.89 3.08 -2.08
N SER A 126 6.02 2.63 -3.32
CA SER A 126 5.22 3.15 -4.41
C SER A 126 4.32 2.06 -4.96
N PHE A 127 3.10 2.45 -5.32
CA PHE A 127 2.09 1.55 -5.85
C PHE A 127 1.69 2.01 -7.23
N PHE A 128 1.76 1.09 -8.19
CA PHE A 128 1.22 1.30 -9.52
C PHE A 128 -0.01 0.41 -9.69
N PHE A 129 -1.17 1.02 -9.58
CA PHE A 129 -2.46 0.34 -9.76
C PHE A 129 -2.93 0.48 -11.19
N LYS A 130 -3.48 -0.59 -11.75
CA LYS A 130 -4.09 -0.52 -13.08
C LYS A 130 -5.19 -1.53 -13.28
N ASN A 131 -6.07 -1.25 -14.23
CA ASN A 131 -7.04 -2.18 -14.77
C ASN A 131 -7.37 -1.77 -16.21
N GLU A 132 -6.75 -2.44 -17.17
CA GLU A 132 -6.89 -2.12 -18.59
C GLU A 132 -8.31 -2.28 -19.12
N ASN A 133 -9.17 -2.98 -18.40
CA ASN A 133 -10.57 -3.22 -18.79
C ASN A 133 -11.55 -2.21 -18.19
N ALA A 134 -11.07 -1.27 -17.40
CA ALA A 134 -11.91 -0.26 -16.75
C ALA A 134 -11.81 1.08 -17.47
N ASP A 135 -12.84 1.91 -17.33
CA ASP A 135 -12.77 3.30 -17.82
C ASP A 135 -11.91 4.15 -16.91
N PHE A 136 -11.99 3.92 -15.62
CA PHE A 136 -11.14 4.52 -14.61
C PHE A 136 -11.09 3.59 -13.39
N ILE A 137 -10.13 3.82 -12.49
CA ILE A 137 -10.01 3.02 -11.28
C ILE A 137 -10.12 3.90 -10.05
N GLN A 138 -10.53 3.29 -8.94
CA GLN A 138 -10.69 3.96 -7.66
C GLN A 138 -10.03 3.13 -6.57
N VAL A 139 -9.27 3.82 -5.72
CA VAL A 139 -8.67 3.23 -4.51
C VAL A 139 -9.23 3.98 -3.31
N ASN A 140 -9.77 3.25 -2.34
CA ASN A 140 -10.38 3.84 -1.16
C ASN A 140 -9.45 3.87 0.05
N SER A 141 -8.59 2.86 0.19
CA SER A 141 -7.75 2.73 1.37
C SER A 141 -6.53 1.86 1.09
N ILE A 142 -5.41 2.24 1.69
CA ILE A 142 -4.19 1.43 1.70
C ILE A 142 -3.75 1.34 3.15
N GLN A 143 -3.59 0.12 3.65
CA GLN A 143 -3.11 -0.11 5.00
C GLN A 143 -1.88 -1.01 4.98
N PHE A 144 -0.98 -0.75 5.91
CA PHE A 144 0.30 -1.41 6.03
C PHE A 144 0.41 -2.05 7.40
N TYR A 145 0.85 -3.29 7.45
CA TYR A 145 1.06 -4.02 8.69
C TYR A 145 2.48 -4.53 8.77
N GLY A 146 3.05 -4.48 9.95
CA GLY A 146 4.41 -4.94 10.15
C GLY A 146 4.98 -4.46 11.48
N SER A 147 6.24 -4.03 11.46
CA SER A 147 6.93 -3.51 12.64
C SER A 147 7.70 -2.26 12.28
N SER A 148 8.03 -1.48 13.29
CA SER A 148 8.86 -0.29 13.13
C SER A 148 10.00 -0.36 14.15
N LYS A 149 10.98 0.55 13.99
CA LYS A 149 12.07 0.65 14.94
C LYS A 149 11.58 1.02 16.34
N GLY A 150 10.53 1.86 16.41
CA GLY A 150 9.92 2.25 17.68
C GLY A 150 8.96 1.22 18.23
N HIS A 151 8.60 0.21 17.44
CA HIS A 151 7.69 -0.87 17.84
C HIS A 151 8.09 -2.16 17.13
N ALA A 152 9.29 -2.63 17.46
CA ALA A 152 9.85 -3.83 16.85
C ALA A 152 9.22 -5.08 17.46
N ILE A 153 9.16 -6.14 16.65
CA ILE A 153 8.70 -7.45 17.13
C ILE A 153 9.77 -8.02 18.06
N ASP A 154 9.35 -8.43 19.25
CA ASP A 154 10.20 -9.15 20.19
C ASP A 154 9.96 -10.65 20.03
N PHE A 155 10.83 -11.31 19.29
CA PHE A 155 10.70 -12.74 19.02
C PHE A 155 10.87 -13.59 20.27
N ALA A 156 11.66 -13.14 21.26
CA ALA A 156 11.82 -13.87 22.51
C ALA A 156 10.51 -13.85 23.30
N GLU A 157 9.85 -12.70 23.34
CA GLU A 157 8.57 -12.57 24.01
C GLU A 157 7.47 -13.33 23.29
N MET A 158 7.48 -13.32 21.97
CA MET A 158 6.55 -14.10 21.17
C MET A 158 6.67 -15.60 21.44
N LYS A 159 7.88 -16.09 21.66
CA LYS A 159 8.09 -17.50 22.03
C LYS A 159 7.55 -17.82 23.41
N LYS A 160 7.62 -16.87 24.33
CA LYS A 160 7.07 -17.05 25.69
C LYS A 160 5.54 -17.06 25.68
N ASN A 161 4.94 -16.29 24.78
CA ASN A 161 3.50 -16.10 24.71
C ASN A 161 3.00 -16.33 23.28
N PRO A 162 3.17 -17.54 22.74
CA PRO A 162 2.87 -17.78 21.34
C PRO A 162 1.40 -17.67 20.97
N VAL A 163 0.52 -17.71 21.96
CA VAL A 163 -0.93 -17.66 21.75
C VAL A 163 -1.46 -16.23 21.87
N SER A 164 -0.67 -15.38 22.40
CA SER A 164 -1.10 -14.01 22.70
C SER A 164 -1.50 -13.22 21.47
#